data_cad1d1d68934ae03d27f8277ba4f9640
#
_entry.id   cad1d1d68934ae03d27f8277ba4f9640
#
_cell.length_a   1.000
_cell.length_b   1.000
_cell.length_c   1.000
_cell.angle_alpha   90.00
_cell.angle_beta   90.00
_cell.angle_gamma   90.00
#
_symmetry.space_group_name_H-M   'P 1'
#
loop_
_entity.id
_entity.type
_entity.pdbx_description
1 polymer ?
#
loop_
_entity_poly.entity_id
_entity_poly.type
_entity_poly.pdbx_seq_one_letter_code
_entity_poly.pdbx_strand_id
1 'polypeptide(L)'
;MAQVEFNDMLVAALPRLRAYAMILTRSRAAADDLLQQTAYRALRAETQFTMGTNFVGWMYRILRNEYISSLRRNKRTTSSIDDLPEQMLAARGE
;
A
#
# COMPACT_ATOMS: atom_id res chain seq x y z
N MET A 1 15.36 -19.38 -6.17
CA MET A 1 15.01 -19.74 -4.92
C MET A 1 14.34 -18.66 -4.16
N ALA A 2 15.05 -17.61 -3.90
CA ALA A 2 14.47 -16.53 -3.16
C ALA A 2 13.23 -15.96 -3.84
N GLN A 3 13.20 -15.97 -5.16
CA GLN A 3 12.08 -15.42 -5.89
C GLN A 3 10.80 -16.21 -5.61
N VAL A 4 10.92 -17.53 -5.57
CA VAL A 4 9.76 -18.37 -5.32
C VAL A 4 9.24 -18.15 -3.91
N GLU A 5 10.16 -18.07 -2.95
CA GLU A 5 9.75 -17.83 -1.56
C GLU A 5 9.11 -16.48 -1.41
N PHE A 6 9.67 -15.48 -2.07
CA PHE A 6 9.14 -14.14 -2.00
C PHE A 6 7.71 -14.11 -2.57
N ASN A 7 7.53 -14.75 -3.73
CA ASN A 7 6.21 -14.78 -4.35
C ASN A 7 5.20 -15.49 -3.48
N ASP A 8 5.62 -16.58 -2.84
CA ASP A 8 4.72 -17.32 -1.96
C ASP A 8 4.30 -16.46 -0.78
N MET A 9 5.24 -15.74 -0.21
CA MET A 9 4.92 -14.86 0.92
C MET A 9 3.99 -13.74 0.47
N LEU A 10 4.21 -13.21 -0.72
CA LEU A 10 3.38 -12.15 -1.24
C LEU A 10 1.94 -12.64 -1.40
N VAL A 11 1.77 -13.79 -2.03
CA VAL A 11 0.44 -14.34 -2.25
C VAL A 11 -0.25 -14.61 -0.92
N ALA A 12 0.49 -15.15 0.04
CA ALA A 12 -0.09 -15.44 1.35
C ALA A 12 -0.51 -14.18 2.08
N ALA A 13 0.14 -13.07 1.81
CA ALA A 13 -0.17 -11.83 2.50
C ALA A 13 -1.32 -11.05 1.86
N LEU A 14 -1.68 -11.39 0.63
CA LEU A 14 -2.69 -10.62 -0.10
C LEU A 14 -4.01 -10.43 0.66
N PRO A 15 -4.57 -11.47 1.29
CA PRO A 15 -5.84 -11.26 1.98
C PRO A 15 -5.75 -10.20 3.08
N ARG A 16 -4.67 -10.21 3.83
CA ARG A 16 -4.49 -9.21 4.89
C ARG A 16 -4.32 -7.82 4.30
N LEU A 17 -3.55 -7.74 3.24
CA LEU A 17 -3.31 -6.46 2.60
C LEU A 17 -4.58 -5.92 2.00
N ARG A 18 -5.41 -6.80 1.44
CA ARG A 18 -6.67 -6.38 0.86
C ARG A 18 -7.59 -5.82 1.94
N ALA A 19 -7.65 -6.49 3.10
CA ALA A 19 -8.47 -6.01 4.19
C ALA A 19 -8.02 -4.62 4.63
N TYR A 20 -6.72 -4.42 4.72
CA TYR A 20 -6.18 -3.14 5.11
C TYR A 20 -6.48 -2.08 4.06
N ALA A 21 -6.35 -2.45 2.79
CA ALA A 21 -6.66 -1.51 1.70
C ALA A 21 -8.12 -1.10 1.73
N MET A 22 -9.01 -2.04 2.08
CA MET A 22 -10.42 -1.73 2.19
C MET A 22 -10.68 -0.73 3.31
N ILE A 23 -10.00 -0.91 4.42
CA ILE A 23 -10.14 0.01 5.54
C ILE A 23 -9.70 1.41 5.14
N LEU A 24 -8.60 1.51 4.41
CA LEU A 24 -8.08 2.81 4.01
C LEU A 24 -8.93 3.49 2.96
N THR A 25 -9.35 2.75 1.96
CA THR A 25 -10.02 3.35 0.81
C THR A 25 -11.53 3.34 0.90
N ARG A 26 -12.09 2.36 1.65
CA ARG A 26 -13.54 2.22 1.78
C ARG A 26 -14.22 2.03 0.43
N SER A 27 -13.51 1.50 -0.52
CA SER A 27 -14.02 1.27 -1.86
C SER A 27 -13.36 0.03 -2.40
N ARG A 28 -14.18 -0.93 -2.83
CA ARG A 28 -13.63 -2.16 -3.35
C ARG A 28 -12.73 -1.90 -4.56
N ALA A 29 -13.18 -1.06 -5.47
CA ALA A 29 -12.39 -0.77 -6.66
C ALA A 29 -11.08 -0.09 -6.30
N ALA A 30 -11.13 0.86 -5.39
CA ALA A 30 -9.92 1.56 -4.98
C ALA A 30 -9.00 0.64 -4.20
N ALA A 31 -9.56 -0.25 -3.39
CA ALA A 31 -8.76 -1.18 -2.64
C ALA A 31 -8.03 -2.15 -3.56
N ASP A 32 -8.74 -2.64 -4.58
CA ASP A 32 -8.12 -3.56 -5.54
C ASP A 32 -6.99 -2.87 -6.30
N ASP A 33 -7.22 -1.63 -6.67
CA ASP A 33 -6.21 -0.89 -7.39
C ASP A 33 -4.98 -0.64 -6.51
N LEU A 34 -5.24 -0.27 -5.26
CA LEU A 34 -4.17 -0.04 -4.32
C LEU A 34 -3.38 -1.33 -4.07
N LEU A 35 -4.09 -2.44 -3.98
CA LEU A 35 -3.43 -3.71 -3.75
C LEU A 35 -2.53 -4.07 -4.93
N GLN A 36 -3.00 -3.85 -6.15
CA GLN A 36 -2.21 -4.13 -7.32
C GLN A 36 -0.96 -3.27 -7.38
N GLN A 37 -1.10 -1.99 -7.07
CA GLN A 37 0.04 -1.10 -7.06
C GLN A 37 1.04 -1.52 -6.00
N THR A 38 0.54 -1.94 -4.85
CA THR A 38 1.40 -2.38 -3.77
C THR A 38 2.19 -3.63 -4.17
N ALA A 39 1.50 -4.59 -4.77
CA ALA A 39 2.16 -5.81 -5.20
C ALA A 39 3.23 -5.52 -6.26
N TYR A 40 2.91 -4.64 -7.18
CA TYR A 40 3.84 -4.26 -8.22
C TYR A 40 5.10 -3.64 -7.61
N ARG A 41 4.91 -2.74 -6.67
CA ARG A 41 6.04 -2.10 -6.02
C ARG A 41 6.87 -3.09 -5.22
N ALA A 42 6.19 -4.01 -4.54
CA ALA A 42 6.89 -5.01 -3.75
C ALA A 42 7.76 -5.88 -4.64
N LEU A 43 7.24 -6.28 -5.78
CA LEU A 43 8.01 -7.11 -6.70
C LEU A 43 9.24 -6.37 -7.20
N ARG A 44 9.11 -5.09 -7.46
CA ARG A 44 10.24 -4.31 -7.94
C ARG A 44 11.24 -4.04 -6.83
N ALA A 45 10.80 -4.06 -5.59
CA ALA A 45 11.66 -3.79 -4.45
C ALA A 45 12.10 -5.07 -3.73
N GLU A 46 11.95 -6.19 -4.39
CA GLU A 46 12.21 -7.48 -3.76
C GLU A 46 13.60 -7.54 -3.14
N THR A 47 14.59 -7.00 -3.81
CA THR A 47 15.94 -7.06 -3.31
C THR A 47 16.16 -6.23 -2.06
N GLN A 48 15.24 -5.35 -1.76
CA GLN A 48 15.35 -4.52 -0.57
C GLN A 48 14.75 -5.17 0.67
N PHE A 49 14.06 -6.28 0.48
CA PHE A 49 13.49 -6.99 1.60
C PHE A 49 14.52 -7.97 2.16
N THR A 50 14.68 -7.95 3.47
CA THR A 50 15.60 -8.86 4.14
C THR A 50 14.83 -10.09 4.61
N MET A 51 15.18 -11.25 4.06
CA MET A 51 14.51 -12.48 4.44
C MET A 51 14.68 -12.72 5.93
N GLY A 52 13.63 -13.24 6.53
CA GLY A 52 13.66 -13.51 7.95
C GLY A 52 13.11 -12.37 8.80
N THR A 53 12.84 -11.22 8.17
CA THR A 53 12.25 -10.12 8.90
C THR A 53 10.75 -10.13 8.65
N ASN A 54 10.05 -9.15 9.21
CA ASN A 54 8.59 -9.09 9.14
C ASN A 54 8.11 -8.70 7.75
N PHE A 55 7.78 -9.69 6.95
CA PHE A 55 7.35 -9.47 5.58
C PHE A 55 6.03 -8.69 5.52
N VAL A 56 5.06 -9.07 6.33
CA VAL A 56 3.76 -8.40 6.29
C VAL A 56 3.90 -6.93 6.68
N GLY A 57 4.73 -6.64 7.67
CA GLY A 57 4.98 -5.27 8.05
C GLY A 57 5.62 -4.48 6.94
N TRP A 58 6.55 -5.12 6.22
CA TRP A 58 7.20 -4.48 5.09
C TRP A 58 6.20 -4.17 3.99
N MET A 59 5.28 -5.11 3.74
CA MET A 59 4.24 -4.90 2.74
C MET A 59 3.26 -3.81 3.17
N TYR A 60 2.92 -3.77 4.46
CA TYR A 60 2.03 -2.71 4.97
C TYR A 60 2.62 -1.33 4.73
N ARG A 61 3.93 -1.22 4.91
CA ARG A 61 4.58 0.06 4.69
C ARG A 61 4.47 0.48 3.23
N ILE A 62 4.68 -0.46 2.32
CA ILE A 62 4.56 -0.16 0.90
C ILE A 62 3.13 0.24 0.56
N LEU A 63 2.17 -0.50 1.09
CA LEU A 63 0.77 -0.23 0.80
C LEU A 63 0.38 1.15 1.31
N ARG A 64 0.79 1.48 2.52
CA ARG A 64 0.47 2.77 3.09
C ARG A 64 1.10 3.90 2.28
N ASN A 65 2.33 3.70 1.86
CA ASN A 65 3.00 4.72 1.06
C ASN A 65 2.30 4.91 -0.28
N GLU A 66 1.85 3.81 -0.89
CA GLU A 66 1.10 3.92 -2.14
C GLU A 66 -0.21 4.65 -1.93
N TYR A 67 -0.87 4.37 -0.81
CA TYR A 67 -2.11 5.04 -0.51
C TYR A 67 -1.90 6.54 -0.38
N ILE A 68 -0.89 6.94 0.36
CA ILE A 68 -0.59 8.35 0.53
C ILE A 68 -0.23 9.00 -0.80
N SER A 69 0.52 8.29 -1.63
CA SER A 69 0.87 8.80 -2.95
C SER A 69 -0.38 9.01 -3.80
N SER A 70 -1.32 8.09 -3.70
CA SER A 70 -2.53 8.22 -4.49
C SER A 70 -3.36 9.42 -4.02
N LEU A 71 -3.36 9.68 -2.73
CA LEU A 71 -4.05 10.84 -2.21
C LEU A 71 -3.42 12.12 -2.74
N ARG A 72 -2.10 12.14 -2.81
CA ARG A 72 -1.41 13.31 -3.32
C ARG A 72 -1.70 13.53 -4.80
N ARG A 73 -1.76 12.45 -5.56
CA ARG A 73 -2.08 12.56 -6.97
C ARG A 73 -3.48 13.11 -7.16
N ASN A 74 -4.43 12.60 -6.39
CA ASN A 74 -5.78 13.10 -6.47
C ASN A 74 -5.84 14.57 -6.08
N LYS A 75 -5.03 14.91 -5.11
CA LYS A 75 -4.99 16.28 -4.64
C LYS A 75 -4.56 17.22 -5.76
N ARG A 76 -3.63 16.79 -6.56
CA ARG A 76 -3.14 17.64 -7.63
C ARG A 76 -4.11 17.73 -8.80
N THR A 77 -4.92 16.71 -8.97
CA THR A 77 -5.81 16.69 -10.12
C THR A 77 -7.16 17.33 -9.85
N THR A 78 -7.56 17.43 -8.58
CA THR A 78 -8.83 18.04 -8.25
C THR A 78 -8.59 19.19 -7.31
N SER A 79 -9.23 20.28 -7.59
CA SER A 79 -9.08 21.43 -6.72
C SER A 79 -9.88 21.27 -5.44
N SER A 80 -10.85 20.39 -5.44
CA SER A 80 -11.64 20.18 -4.25
C SER A 80 -10.83 19.49 -3.18
N ILE A 81 -9.63 19.20 -3.49
CA ILE A 81 -8.74 18.59 -2.56
C ILE A 81 -8.59 19.41 -1.30
N ASP A 82 -8.85 20.68 -1.42
CA ASP A 82 -8.78 21.52 -0.25
C ASP A 82 -9.68 21.03 0.84
N ASP A 83 -10.63 20.21 0.47
CA ASP A 83 -11.55 19.65 1.44
C ASP A 83 -10.94 18.54 2.23
N LEU A 84 -9.84 18.02 1.77
CA LEU A 84 -9.18 16.95 2.48
C LEU A 84 -8.75 17.46 3.82
N PRO A 85 -9.22 16.83 4.87
CA PRO A 85 -8.83 17.28 6.20
C PRO A 85 -7.35 17.15 6.36
N GLU A 86 -6.76 18.25 6.72
CA GLU A 86 -5.35 18.24 6.95
C GLU A 86 -5.00 17.27 8.05
N GLN A 87 -5.87 17.13 9.00
CA GLN A 87 -5.65 16.22 10.08
C GLN A 87 -5.45 14.81 9.61
N MET A 88 -6.13 14.45 8.53
CA MET A 88 -6.02 13.14 8.01
C MET A 88 -4.62 12.83 7.57
N LEU A 89 -3.99 13.80 6.93
CA LEU A 89 -2.64 13.63 6.47
C LEU A 89 -1.65 13.74 7.60
N ALA A 90 -1.89 14.69 8.50
CA ALA A 90 -0.98 14.89 9.61
C ALA A 90 -0.98 13.73 10.57
N ALA A 91 -2.15 13.19 10.85
CA ALA A 91 -2.23 12.08 11.79
C ALA A 91 -1.48 10.90 11.28
N ARG A 92 -1.46 10.79 9.96
CA ARG A 92 -0.78 9.68 9.40
C ARG A 92 0.68 9.88 9.33
N GLY A 93 1.11 11.10 9.32
CA GLY A 93 2.50 11.46 9.23
C GLY A 93 3.25 11.13 10.47
N GLU A 94 2.52 10.87 11.55
CA GLU A 94 3.22 10.59 12.77
C GLU A 94 3.73 9.25 12.85
#